data_739816a80c3d590e3e989cbe9abe917e
#
_entry.id   739816a80c3d590e3e989cbe9abe917e
#
_cell.length_a   1.000
_cell.length_b   1.000
_cell.length_c   1.000
_cell.angle_alpha   90.00
_cell.angle_beta   90.00
_cell.angle_gamma   90.00
#
_symmetry.space_group_name_H-M   'P 1'
#
loop_
_entity.id
_entity.type
_entity.pdbx_description
1 polymer ?
#
loop_
_entity_poly.entity_id
_entity_poly.type
_entity_poly.pdbx_seq_one_letter_code
_entity_poly.pdbx_strand_id
1 'polypeptide(L)'
;MSRLVAGVTSVYNVLDFGAVGDGQNDDSKAFLEAWGKTCANAGYSTLVIPSGKTFLLSKLMLQGPCKSNLHVQIMVFFQCNDLKVKEIKLKDSPGKHLSIDKSIRVEINGVTITSPGDSPNTDGIYLGDSLHVQVIGCTIATGDDCIAIGSGCMDINVTQITCGPGHGISIGSLGIDGSTSRVVLVHVFSCNLFNTTNGVRIKTWQGGSGYAKGLSFINVNMTAVRAPIVIDQYYCPHETNCPNKSTAVQLSDVKYVGIHGTSTGEVPLINLACSDVAPCTGLIMSDIHLETPSTIYPPKPYCSNANGRSIGSVIPSVPCLS
;
A
#
# COMPACT_ATOMS: atom_id res chain seq x y z
N MET A 1 -3.42 42.71 -15.08
CA MET A 1 -3.58 42.52 -13.63
C MET A 1 -4.66 41.44 -13.40
N SER A 2 -4.22 40.21 -13.23
CA SER A 2 -5.12 39.10 -12.94
C SER A 2 -5.35 39.07 -11.42
N ARG A 3 -6.55 39.37 -10.96
CA ARG A 3 -6.93 39.21 -9.55
C ARG A 3 -7.03 37.71 -9.28
N LEU A 4 -6.11 37.19 -8.48
CA LEU A 4 -6.28 35.90 -7.78
C LEU A 4 -7.47 36.07 -6.83
N VAL A 5 -8.62 35.55 -7.21
CA VAL A 5 -9.73 35.34 -6.30
C VAL A 5 -9.32 34.14 -5.43
N ALA A 6 -8.94 34.41 -4.19
CA ALA A 6 -8.78 33.37 -3.19
C ALA A 6 -10.12 32.65 -3.06
N GLY A 7 -10.23 31.43 -3.56
CA GLY A 7 -11.44 30.64 -3.47
C GLY A 7 -11.77 30.39 -1.99
N VAL A 8 -12.99 30.73 -1.58
CA VAL A 8 -13.47 30.42 -0.24
C VAL A 8 -13.49 28.90 -0.09
N THR A 9 -12.70 28.37 0.82
CA THR A 9 -12.74 26.95 1.16
C THR A 9 -13.92 26.69 2.07
N SER A 10 -14.88 25.90 1.61
CA SER A 10 -16.01 25.46 2.44
C SER A 10 -15.60 24.24 3.26
N VAL A 11 -15.87 24.27 4.55
CA VAL A 11 -15.56 23.20 5.50
C VAL A 11 -16.85 22.56 5.98
N TYR A 12 -16.91 21.23 5.89
CA TYR A 12 -18.06 20.44 6.32
C TYR A 12 -17.57 19.37 7.31
N ASN A 13 -17.96 19.53 8.58
CA ASN A 13 -17.61 18.60 9.64
C ASN A 13 -18.75 17.57 9.82
N VAL A 14 -18.44 16.28 9.86
CA VAL A 14 -19.48 15.25 10.05
C VAL A 14 -20.31 15.44 11.31
N LEU A 15 -19.75 16.08 12.34
CA LEU A 15 -20.48 16.40 13.57
C LEU A 15 -21.61 17.44 13.33
N ASP A 16 -21.42 18.36 12.38
CA ASP A 16 -22.44 19.36 12.04
C ASP A 16 -23.65 18.74 11.33
N PHE A 17 -23.51 17.48 10.87
CA PHE A 17 -24.55 16.68 10.23
C PHE A 17 -25.14 15.62 11.17
N GLY A 18 -24.80 15.70 12.46
CA GLY A 18 -25.38 14.84 13.49
C GLY A 18 -24.60 13.56 13.79
N ALA A 19 -23.35 13.44 13.32
CA ALA A 19 -22.49 12.34 13.76
C ALA A 19 -22.17 12.49 15.26
N VAL A 20 -22.26 11.41 16.02
CA VAL A 20 -22.00 11.38 17.47
C VAL A 20 -20.55 11.04 17.77
N GLY A 21 -20.01 10.04 17.08
CA GLY A 21 -18.62 9.59 17.22
C GLY A 21 -18.33 8.95 18.58
N ASP A 22 -19.27 8.16 19.11
CA ASP A 22 -19.15 7.43 20.37
C ASP A 22 -18.85 5.93 20.18
N GLY A 23 -18.79 5.46 18.92
CA GLY A 23 -18.58 4.08 18.55
C GLY A 23 -19.79 3.16 18.78
N GLN A 24 -20.95 3.70 19.12
CA GLN A 24 -22.17 2.95 19.39
C GLN A 24 -23.33 3.34 18.47
N ASN A 25 -23.50 4.64 18.23
CA ASN A 25 -24.51 5.13 17.31
C ASN A 25 -24.02 4.98 15.86
N ASP A 26 -24.94 4.61 14.95
CA ASP A 26 -24.64 4.55 13.52
C ASP A 26 -24.60 5.95 12.92
N ASP A 27 -23.41 6.44 12.62
CA ASP A 27 -23.13 7.75 12.04
C ASP A 27 -23.21 7.79 10.51
N SER A 28 -23.53 6.68 9.84
CA SER A 28 -23.49 6.56 8.38
C SER A 28 -24.30 7.62 7.66
N LYS A 29 -25.47 7.97 8.19
CA LYS A 29 -26.33 9.01 7.60
C LYS A 29 -25.66 10.39 7.64
N ALA A 30 -25.07 10.75 8.76
CA ALA A 30 -24.36 12.02 8.91
C ALA A 30 -23.17 12.14 7.95
N PHE A 31 -22.42 11.04 7.77
CA PHE A 31 -21.33 10.97 6.82
C PHE A 31 -21.79 11.13 5.37
N LEU A 32 -22.89 10.49 4.98
CA LEU A 32 -23.45 10.61 3.63
C LEU A 32 -23.98 12.04 3.36
N GLU A 33 -24.62 12.66 4.34
CA GLU A 33 -25.10 14.04 4.20
C GLU A 33 -23.93 15.04 4.11
N ALA A 34 -22.94 14.93 4.98
CA ALA A 34 -21.73 15.75 4.93
C ALA A 34 -21.00 15.57 3.59
N TRP A 35 -20.82 14.31 3.14
CA TRP A 35 -20.24 14.00 1.85
C TRP A 35 -21.00 14.64 0.69
N GLY A 36 -22.32 14.48 0.65
CA GLY A 36 -23.18 15.05 -0.39
C GLY A 36 -23.01 16.56 -0.50
N LYS A 37 -22.96 17.28 0.62
CA LYS A 37 -22.72 18.74 0.64
C LYS A 37 -21.31 19.11 0.19
N THR A 38 -20.30 18.38 0.68
CA THR A 38 -18.90 18.62 0.32
C THR A 38 -18.68 18.38 -1.18
N CYS A 39 -19.22 17.29 -1.71
CA CYS A 39 -19.05 16.88 -3.11
C CYS A 39 -19.82 17.76 -4.10
N ALA A 40 -20.99 18.29 -3.70
CA ALA A 40 -21.82 19.17 -4.54
C ALA A 40 -21.33 20.62 -4.59
N ASN A 41 -20.50 21.06 -3.66
CA ASN A 41 -20.01 22.43 -3.62
C ASN A 41 -19.05 22.70 -4.80
N ALA A 42 -19.13 23.87 -5.41
CA ALA A 42 -18.20 24.28 -6.45
C ALA A 42 -16.99 25.00 -5.85
N GLY A 43 -15.76 24.58 -6.18
CA GLY A 43 -14.54 25.19 -5.67
C GLY A 43 -13.76 24.25 -4.73
N TYR A 44 -13.15 24.81 -3.68
CA TYR A 44 -12.43 24.01 -2.70
C TYR A 44 -13.34 23.65 -1.53
N SER A 45 -13.37 22.37 -1.17
CA SER A 45 -14.16 21.86 -0.04
C SER A 45 -13.32 20.89 0.81
N THR A 46 -13.50 20.99 2.13
CA THR A 46 -12.88 20.06 3.07
C THR A 46 -13.97 19.31 3.82
N LEU A 47 -13.96 17.98 3.75
CA LEU A 47 -14.70 17.12 4.67
C LEU A 47 -13.83 16.86 5.89
N VAL A 48 -14.30 17.25 7.06
CA VAL A 48 -13.61 17.04 8.33
C VAL A 48 -14.23 15.87 9.07
N ILE A 49 -13.40 14.86 9.35
CA ILE A 49 -13.70 13.75 10.25
C ILE A 49 -12.80 13.96 11.46
N PRO A 50 -13.32 14.49 12.58
CA PRO A 50 -12.48 14.93 13.68
C PRO A 50 -11.79 13.76 14.39
N SER A 51 -10.52 13.97 14.76
CA SER A 51 -9.74 13.02 15.56
C SER A 51 -10.31 12.87 16.99
N GLY A 52 -9.93 11.77 17.67
CA GLY A 52 -10.35 11.50 19.05
C GLY A 52 -11.80 11.04 19.19
N LYS A 53 -12.45 10.70 18.08
CA LYS A 53 -13.80 10.14 18.03
C LYS A 53 -13.79 8.78 17.35
N THR A 54 -14.77 7.93 17.67
CA THR A 54 -14.99 6.63 17.03
C THR A 54 -16.35 6.64 16.37
N PHE A 55 -16.39 6.62 15.04
CA PHE A 55 -17.63 6.63 14.28
C PHE A 55 -18.02 5.21 13.87
N LEU A 56 -19.19 4.73 14.27
CA LEU A 56 -19.75 3.49 13.78
C LEU A 56 -20.45 3.74 12.44
N LEU A 57 -20.01 3.02 11.42
CA LEU A 57 -20.55 3.13 10.06
C LEU A 57 -20.99 1.73 9.59
N SER A 58 -22.29 1.55 9.35
CA SER A 58 -22.84 0.25 8.97
C SER A 58 -22.74 -0.02 7.47
N LYS A 59 -23.13 0.93 6.63
CA LYS A 59 -23.02 0.85 5.18
C LYS A 59 -22.76 2.22 4.62
N LEU A 60 -21.58 2.41 4.04
CA LEU A 60 -21.15 3.70 3.53
C LEU A 60 -20.66 3.56 2.08
N MET A 61 -21.16 4.44 1.21
CA MET A 61 -20.65 4.61 -0.14
C MET A 61 -20.38 6.10 -0.37
N LEU A 62 -19.12 6.50 -0.35
CA LEU A 62 -18.67 7.83 -0.73
C LEU A 62 -18.29 7.79 -2.21
N GLN A 63 -19.14 8.35 -3.07
CA GLN A 63 -19.00 8.26 -4.51
C GLN A 63 -18.85 9.63 -5.15
N GLY A 64 -17.89 9.74 -6.09
CA GLY A 64 -17.79 10.85 -7.04
C GLY A 64 -18.61 10.61 -8.31
N PRO A 65 -18.44 11.47 -9.35
CA PRO A 65 -17.51 12.59 -9.35
C PRO A 65 -18.01 13.78 -8.54
N CYS A 66 -17.11 14.46 -7.81
CA CYS A 66 -17.41 15.66 -7.06
C CYS A 66 -17.21 16.92 -7.91
N LYS A 67 -18.03 17.93 -7.71
CA LYS A 67 -17.86 19.25 -8.33
C LYS A 67 -16.73 20.06 -7.66
N SER A 68 -16.42 19.73 -6.42
CA SER A 68 -15.37 20.37 -5.63
C SER A 68 -13.99 19.76 -5.87
N ASN A 69 -12.94 20.58 -5.69
CA ASN A 69 -11.62 20.09 -5.36
C ASN A 69 -11.65 19.69 -3.87
N LEU A 70 -11.88 18.42 -3.63
CA LEU A 70 -12.17 17.90 -2.31
C LEU A 70 -10.88 17.60 -1.55
N HIS A 71 -10.79 18.14 -0.33
CA HIS A 71 -9.78 17.78 0.66
C HIS A 71 -10.44 16.95 1.77
N VAL A 72 -10.01 15.71 1.93
CA VAL A 72 -10.41 14.84 3.05
C VAL A 72 -9.20 14.64 3.95
N GLN A 73 -9.35 14.98 5.21
CA GLN A 73 -8.27 14.90 6.18
C GLN A 73 -8.35 13.58 6.95
N ILE A 74 -7.35 12.74 6.81
CA ILE A 74 -7.16 11.40 7.39
C ILE A 74 -8.46 10.58 7.43
N MET A 75 -8.56 9.58 6.58
CA MET A 75 -9.73 8.72 6.51
C MET A 75 -9.41 7.34 7.07
N VAL A 76 -9.92 7.00 8.24
CA VAL A 76 -9.79 5.67 8.84
C VAL A 76 -11.16 5.00 8.86
N PHE A 77 -11.28 3.88 8.17
CA PHE A 77 -12.44 3.00 8.22
C PHE A 77 -12.12 1.78 9.08
N PHE A 78 -12.89 1.60 10.13
CA PHE A 78 -12.67 0.55 11.11
C PHE A 78 -13.94 -0.31 11.28
N GLN A 79 -13.79 -1.63 11.18
CA GLN A 79 -14.89 -2.60 11.31
C GLN A 79 -16.05 -2.36 10.32
N CYS A 80 -15.72 -1.93 9.11
CA CYS A 80 -16.73 -1.71 8.08
C CYS A 80 -17.03 -3.00 7.31
N ASN A 81 -18.30 -3.18 6.95
CA ASN A 81 -18.74 -4.24 6.05
C ASN A 81 -19.36 -3.63 4.79
N ASP A 82 -19.04 -4.22 3.64
CA ASP A 82 -19.56 -3.76 2.33
C ASP A 82 -19.23 -2.29 2.02
N LEU A 83 -18.04 -1.83 2.44
CA LEU A 83 -17.57 -0.46 2.22
C LEU A 83 -17.21 -0.24 0.75
N LYS A 84 -17.65 0.88 0.19
CA LYS A 84 -17.23 1.34 -1.14
C LYS A 84 -16.73 2.77 -1.07
N VAL A 85 -15.46 2.96 -1.46
CA VAL A 85 -14.81 4.27 -1.58
C VAL A 85 -14.46 4.49 -3.06
N LYS A 86 -15.08 5.48 -3.70
CA LYS A 86 -14.94 5.66 -5.15
C LYS A 86 -14.67 7.10 -5.55
N GLU A 87 -13.74 7.27 -6.49
CA GLU A 87 -13.49 8.52 -7.22
C GLU A 87 -13.28 9.75 -6.32
N ILE A 88 -12.61 9.56 -5.16
CA ILE A 88 -12.24 10.65 -4.26
C ILE A 88 -10.79 11.07 -4.47
N LYS A 89 -10.47 12.29 -4.08
CA LYS A 89 -9.11 12.82 -4.07
C LYS A 89 -8.71 13.13 -2.63
N LEU A 90 -7.59 12.55 -2.20
CA LEU A 90 -6.98 12.78 -0.89
C LEU A 90 -5.64 13.51 -1.10
N LYS A 91 -5.36 14.51 -0.28
CA LYS A 91 -4.17 15.32 -0.46
C LYS A 91 -3.56 15.73 0.87
N ASP A 92 -2.21 15.70 0.92
CA ASP A 92 -1.40 16.26 2.00
C ASP A 92 -1.85 15.83 3.40
N SER A 93 -2.10 14.51 3.57
CA SER A 93 -2.36 13.95 4.90
C SER A 93 -1.10 14.07 5.78
N PRO A 94 -1.23 14.39 7.07
CA PRO A 94 -0.10 14.41 8.01
C PRO A 94 0.41 13.01 8.40
N GLY A 95 -0.16 11.97 7.85
CA GLY A 95 0.17 10.57 8.00
C GLY A 95 -0.52 9.77 6.90
N LYS A 96 -0.92 8.52 7.16
CA LYS A 96 -1.63 7.70 6.17
C LYS A 96 -2.86 8.41 5.62
N HIS A 97 -3.12 8.32 4.31
CA HIS A 97 -4.27 8.99 3.69
C HIS A 97 -5.57 8.19 3.87
N LEU A 98 -5.54 6.91 3.58
CA LEU A 98 -6.68 6.01 3.69
C LEU A 98 -6.26 4.75 4.44
N SER A 99 -6.88 4.52 5.58
CA SER A 99 -6.68 3.33 6.41
C SER A 99 -7.95 2.49 6.46
N ILE A 100 -7.83 1.22 6.13
CA ILE A 100 -8.91 0.23 6.24
C ILE A 100 -8.46 -0.82 7.24
N ASP A 101 -9.20 -0.96 8.34
CA ASP A 101 -8.83 -1.90 9.40
C ASP A 101 -10.03 -2.71 9.88
N LYS A 102 -9.83 -3.99 10.14
CA LYS A 102 -10.84 -4.97 10.60
C LYS A 102 -12.13 -4.98 9.76
N SER A 103 -11.99 -4.75 8.47
CA SER A 103 -13.11 -4.54 7.55
C SER A 103 -13.28 -5.71 6.58
N ILE A 104 -14.50 -5.91 6.08
CA ILE A 104 -14.84 -7.06 5.23
C ILE A 104 -15.59 -6.58 3.99
N ARG A 105 -15.22 -7.09 2.82
CA ARG A 105 -15.81 -6.74 1.51
C ARG A 105 -15.72 -5.26 1.21
N VAL A 106 -14.48 -4.80 1.05
CA VAL A 106 -14.16 -3.39 0.76
C VAL A 106 -13.79 -3.23 -0.70
N GLU A 107 -14.35 -2.23 -1.34
CA GLU A 107 -13.99 -1.79 -2.70
C GLU A 107 -13.46 -0.35 -2.66
N ILE A 108 -12.21 -0.15 -3.08
CA ILE A 108 -11.59 1.16 -3.25
C ILE A 108 -11.31 1.32 -4.75
N ASN A 109 -11.93 2.30 -5.40
CA ASN A 109 -11.89 2.40 -6.86
C ASN A 109 -11.71 3.86 -7.32
N GLY A 110 -10.76 4.09 -8.23
CA GLY A 110 -10.55 5.40 -8.85
C GLY A 110 -10.10 6.50 -7.88
N VAL A 111 -9.51 6.14 -6.75
CA VAL A 111 -9.03 7.11 -5.75
C VAL A 111 -7.71 7.72 -6.21
N THR A 112 -7.60 9.04 -6.08
CA THR A 112 -6.36 9.79 -6.33
C THR A 112 -5.80 10.28 -5.01
N ILE A 113 -4.55 9.93 -4.71
CA ILE A 113 -3.86 10.34 -3.47
C ILE A 113 -2.57 11.06 -3.83
N THR A 114 -2.34 12.22 -3.21
CA THR A 114 -1.12 13.00 -3.45
C THR A 114 -0.58 13.61 -2.15
N SER A 115 0.73 13.49 -1.96
CA SER A 115 1.53 14.23 -0.98
C SER A 115 2.95 14.45 -1.51
N PRO A 116 3.75 15.34 -0.89
CA PRO A 116 5.16 15.46 -1.22
C PRO A 116 5.90 14.12 -1.11
N GLY A 117 6.80 13.84 -2.06
CA GLY A 117 7.52 12.56 -2.13
C GLY A 117 8.53 12.33 -1.00
N ASP A 118 8.80 13.33 -0.18
CA ASP A 118 9.66 13.31 1.01
C ASP A 118 8.87 13.38 2.34
N SER A 119 7.54 13.37 2.29
CA SER A 119 6.69 13.42 3.47
C SER A 119 6.68 12.07 4.20
N PRO A 120 7.09 11.99 5.48
CA PRO A 120 7.23 10.72 6.17
C PRO A 120 5.87 10.13 6.56
N ASN A 121 5.77 8.80 6.52
CA ASN A 121 4.59 8.02 6.96
C ASN A 121 3.27 8.40 6.27
N THR A 122 3.35 8.92 5.06
CA THR A 122 2.17 9.32 4.26
C THR A 122 1.71 8.21 3.34
N ASP A 123 1.61 6.98 3.87
CA ASP A 123 1.09 5.85 3.11
C ASP A 123 -0.20 6.23 2.38
N GLY A 124 -0.34 5.82 1.13
CA GLY A 124 -1.53 6.09 0.35
C GLY A 124 -2.73 5.31 0.89
N ILE A 125 -2.67 3.98 0.79
CA ILE A 125 -3.71 3.07 1.29
C ILE A 125 -3.07 2.05 2.22
N TYR A 126 -3.49 2.03 3.47
CA TYR A 126 -3.11 1.02 4.45
C TYR A 126 -4.27 0.04 4.68
N LEU A 127 -3.98 -1.25 4.65
CA LEU A 127 -4.92 -2.33 4.94
C LEU A 127 -4.41 -3.13 6.15
N GLY A 128 -5.24 -3.28 7.19
CA GLY A 128 -4.96 -4.10 8.36
C GLY A 128 -6.15 -4.99 8.72
N ASP A 129 -5.93 -6.20 9.19
CA ASP A 129 -6.94 -7.15 9.70
C ASP A 129 -8.22 -7.26 8.81
N SER A 130 -8.09 -7.10 7.50
CA SER A 130 -9.22 -6.94 6.59
C SER A 130 -9.32 -8.06 5.57
N LEU A 131 -10.55 -8.40 5.18
CA LEU A 131 -10.87 -9.54 4.34
C LEU A 131 -11.63 -9.11 3.08
N HIS A 132 -11.32 -9.74 1.94
CA HIS A 132 -12.00 -9.49 0.66
C HIS A 132 -11.95 -8.02 0.26
N VAL A 133 -10.73 -7.48 0.13
CA VAL A 133 -10.50 -6.07 -0.25
C VAL A 133 -10.08 -5.99 -1.71
N GLN A 134 -10.71 -5.09 -2.45
CA GLN A 134 -10.35 -4.76 -3.82
C GLN A 134 -9.90 -3.30 -3.91
N VAL A 135 -8.71 -3.07 -4.43
CA VAL A 135 -8.16 -1.74 -4.72
C VAL A 135 -7.93 -1.66 -6.22
N ILE A 136 -8.69 -0.79 -6.91
CA ILE A 136 -8.78 -0.80 -8.37
C ILE A 136 -8.57 0.61 -8.93
N GLY A 137 -7.72 0.75 -9.96
CA GLY A 137 -7.62 1.97 -10.75
C GLY A 137 -7.22 3.23 -9.98
N CYS A 138 -6.46 3.07 -8.90
CA CYS A 138 -6.03 4.20 -8.06
C CYS A 138 -4.72 4.81 -8.56
N THR A 139 -4.59 6.13 -8.40
CA THR A 139 -3.36 6.89 -8.67
C THR A 139 -2.82 7.44 -7.37
N ILE A 140 -1.61 7.02 -6.99
CA ILE A 140 -1.05 7.30 -5.66
C ILE A 140 0.38 7.83 -5.80
N ALA A 141 0.61 9.04 -5.26
CA ALA A 141 1.89 9.71 -5.20
C ALA A 141 2.10 10.23 -3.77
N THR A 142 3.03 9.64 -3.03
CA THR A 142 3.22 9.90 -1.59
C THR A 142 4.69 9.83 -1.19
N GLY A 143 5.00 10.13 0.05
CA GLY A 143 6.35 10.00 0.61
C GLY A 143 6.61 8.67 1.32
N ASP A 144 5.63 7.74 1.32
CA ASP A 144 5.78 6.39 1.88
C ASP A 144 5.12 5.34 0.95
N ASP A 145 4.71 4.18 1.45
CA ASP A 145 4.11 3.12 0.64
C ASP A 145 2.85 3.61 -0.11
N CYS A 146 2.77 3.41 -1.41
CA CYS A 146 1.52 3.67 -2.13
C CYS A 146 0.39 2.80 -1.58
N ILE A 147 0.70 1.52 -1.35
CA ILE A 147 -0.19 0.57 -0.70
C ILE A 147 0.61 -0.25 0.29
N ALA A 148 0.16 -0.29 1.55
CA ALA A 148 0.74 -1.11 2.60
C ALA A 148 -0.30 -2.13 3.10
N ILE A 149 0.04 -3.44 3.00
CA ILE A 149 -0.83 -4.55 3.42
C ILE A 149 -0.26 -5.15 4.69
N GLY A 150 -0.89 -4.85 5.82
CA GLY A 150 -0.50 -5.28 7.15
C GLY A 150 -1.00 -6.67 7.53
N SER A 151 -0.74 -7.03 8.79
CA SER A 151 -1.16 -8.31 9.39
C SER A 151 -2.69 -8.47 9.36
N GLY A 152 -3.16 -9.72 9.37
CA GLY A 152 -4.57 -10.08 9.43
C GLY A 152 -5.30 -9.97 8.10
N CYS A 153 -4.65 -9.56 7.03
CA CYS A 153 -5.26 -9.40 5.72
C CYS A 153 -5.37 -10.74 4.97
N MET A 154 -6.54 -10.97 4.33
CA MET A 154 -6.78 -12.14 3.51
C MET A 154 -7.68 -11.81 2.31
N ASP A 155 -7.32 -12.36 1.14
CA ASP A 155 -7.99 -12.13 -0.14
C ASP A 155 -8.02 -10.65 -0.52
N ILE A 156 -6.83 -10.15 -0.78
CA ILE A 156 -6.58 -8.76 -1.17
C ILE A 156 -6.22 -8.71 -2.66
N ASN A 157 -6.98 -7.97 -3.43
CA ASN A 157 -6.77 -7.78 -4.86
C ASN A 157 -6.44 -6.31 -5.15
N VAL A 158 -5.26 -6.07 -5.67
CA VAL A 158 -4.73 -4.74 -6.03
C VAL A 158 -4.50 -4.71 -7.52
N THR A 159 -5.27 -3.92 -8.25
CA THR A 159 -5.23 -3.93 -9.71
C THR A 159 -5.22 -2.54 -10.32
N GLN A 160 -4.50 -2.39 -11.44
CA GLN A 160 -4.47 -1.16 -12.23
C GLN A 160 -4.04 0.07 -11.42
N ILE A 161 -3.04 -0.09 -10.55
CA ILE A 161 -2.51 1.00 -9.73
C ILE A 161 -1.43 1.74 -10.50
N THR A 162 -1.49 3.05 -10.45
CA THR A 162 -0.39 3.95 -10.81
C THR A 162 0.23 4.49 -9.53
N CYS A 163 1.47 4.09 -9.24
CA CYS A 163 2.18 4.39 -7.99
C CYS A 163 3.47 5.15 -8.29
N GLY A 164 3.61 6.33 -7.71
CA GLY A 164 4.86 7.10 -7.77
C GLY A 164 4.65 8.62 -7.80
N PRO A 165 5.60 9.38 -7.18
CA PRO A 165 6.66 8.90 -6.28
C PRO A 165 6.11 8.19 -5.03
N GLY A 166 6.99 7.45 -4.30
CA GLY A 166 6.64 6.74 -3.07
C GLY A 166 7.56 5.57 -2.77
N HIS A 167 7.12 4.70 -1.86
CA HIS A 167 7.87 3.50 -1.49
C HIS A 167 7.39 2.23 -2.21
N GLY A 168 6.47 2.33 -3.19
CA GLY A 168 5.95 1.18 -3.95
C GLY A 168 4.77 0.49 -3.27
N ILE A 169 4.57 -0.80 -3.59
CA ILE A 169 3.51 -1.63 -3.01
C ILE A 169 4.15 -2.65 -2.06
N SER A 170 3.77 -2.58 -0.77
CA SER A 170 4.40 -3.37 0.29
C SER A 170 3.42 -4.30 1.00
N ILE A 171 3.86 -5.52 1.27
CA ILE A 171 3.26 -6.42 2.26
C ILE A 171 4.09 -6.31 3.53
N GLY A 172 3.50 -5.83 4.61
CA GLY A 172 4.17 -5.60 5.89
C GLY A 172 4.34 -4.10 6.25
N SER A 173 5.12 -3.84 7.32
CA SER A 173 6.00 -4.81 7.99
C SER A 173 5.21 -5.78 8.87
N LEU A 174 5.60 -7.06 8.82
CA LEU A 174 4.96 -8.13 9.59
C LEU A 174 5.86 -8.55 10.76
N GLY A 175 5.26 -8.96 11.88
CA GLY A 175 5.99 -9.51 13.02
C GLY A 175 6.70 -8.47 13.89
N ILE A 176 6.30 -7.20 13.82
CA ILE A 176 6.88 -6.14 14.65
C ILE A 176 6.79 -6.50 16.15
N ASP A 177 7.84 -6.20 16.91
CA ASP A 177 7.94 -6.47 18.35
C ASP A 177 7.62 -7.92 18.74
N GLY A 178 7.98 -8.89 17.88
CA GLY A 178 7.74 -10.30 18.15
C GLY A 178 6.29 -10.75 17.94
N SER A 179 5.45 -9.91 17.35
CA SER A 179 4.04 -10.22 17.13
C SER A 179 3.84 -11.37 16.12
N THR A 180 2.66 -11.98 16.21
CA THR A 180 2.22 -13.00 15.24
C THR A 180 1.46 -12.33 14.11
N SER A 181 1.93 -12.49 12.88
CA SER A 181 1.31 -11.95 11.69
C SER A 181 0.80 -13.04 10.75
N ARG A 182 -0.33 -12.78 10.10
CA ARG A 182 -0.89 -13.69 9.09
C ARG A 182 -1.39 -12.88 7.89
N VAL A 183 -0.87 -13.20 6.71
CA VAL A 183 -1.32 -12.63 5.44
C VAL A 183 -1.52 -13.76 4.44
N VAL A 184 -2.67 -13.77 3.76
CA VAL A 184 -3.02 -14.86 2.85
C VAL A 184 -3.70 -14.33 1.60
N LEU A 185 -3.32 -14.85 0.43
CA LEU A 185 -3.94 -14.54 -0.86
C LEU A 185 -3.94 -13.04 -1.16
N VAL A 186 -2.76 -12.52 -1.48
CA VAL A 186 -2.58 -11.15 -1.98
C VAL A 186 -2.21 -11.20 -3.45
N HIS A 187 -2.99 -10.53 -4.28
CA HIS A 187 -2.79 -10.45 -5.72
C HIS A 187 -2.62 -9.01 -6.16
N VAL A 188 -1.43 -8.68 -6.64
CA VAL A 188 -1.09 -7.39 -7.26
C VAL A 188 -0.97 -7.62 -8.75
N PHE A 189 -1.80 -6.94 -9.54
CA PHE A 189 -1.92 -7.20 -10.96
C PHE A 189 -2.06 -5.94 -11.81
N SER A 190 -1.33 -5.89 -12.95
CA SER A 190 -1.38 -4.78 -13.93
C SER A 190 -1.13 -3.40 -13.31
N CYS A 191 -0.06 -3.27 -12.55
CA CYS A 191 0.31 -2.01 -11.90
C CYS A 191 1.49 -1.34 -12.61
N ASN A 192 1.53 0.00 -12.55
CA ASN A 192 2.63 0.81 -13.05
C ASN A 192 3.27 1.59 -11.90
N LEU A 193 4.57 1.40 -11.68
CA LEU A 193 5.33 2.08 -10.65
C LEU A 193 6.41 2.95 -11.28
N PHE A 194 6.55 4.19 -10.82
CA PHE A 194 7.56 5.09 -11.35
C PHE A 194 8.18 5.97 -10.25
N ASN A 195 9.49 6.16 -10.32
CA ASN A 195 10.25 6.97 -9.37
C ASN A 195 9.98 6.58 -7.90
N THR A 196 9.83 5.28 -7.63
CA THR A 196 9.62 4.76 -6.27
C THR A 196 10.90 4.17 -5.70
N THR A 197 11.04 4.19 -4.37
CA THR A 197 12.21 3.60 -3.70
C THR A 197 12.18 2.08 -3.76
N ASN A 198 11.00 1.45 -3.74
CA ASN A 198 10.83 0.03 -4.00
C ASN A 198 9.75 -0.18 -5.06
N GLY A 199 9.79 -1.32 -5.72
CA GLY A 199 8.70 -1.75 -6.57
C GLY A 199 7.66 -2.54 -5.77
N VAL A 200 7.77 -3.86 -5.78
CA VAL A 200 6.95 -4.76 -4.98
C VAL A 200 7.81 -5.34 -3.85
N ARG A 201 7.35 -5.15 -2.61
CA ARG A 201 8.15 -5.45 -1.42
C ARG A 201 7.39 -6.29 -0.41
N ILE A 202 8.10 -7.27 0.19
CA ILE A 202 7.66 -7.99 1.38
C ILE A 202 8.67 -7.69 2.49
N LYS A 203 8.20 -7.15 3.63
CA LYS A 203 9.06 -6.78 4.77
C LYS A 203 8.56 -7.40 6.06
N THR A 204 9.43 -8.11 6.76
CA THR A 204 9.12 -8.73 8.05
C THR A 204 10.22 -8.49 9.08
N TRP A 205 9.83 -8.33 10.32
CA TRP A 205 10.76 -8.17 11.44
C TRP A 205 11.29 -9.51 11.91
N GLN A 206 12.55 -9.54 12.29
CA GLN A 206 13.11 -10.66 13.05
C GLN A 206 12.43 -10.77 14.42
N GLY A 207 12.27 -11.98 14.93
CA GLY A 207 11.54 -12.25 16.18
C GLY A 207 10.03 -12.35 16.02
N GLY A 208 9.47 -11.97 14.88
CA GLY A 208 8.08 -12.19 14.57
C GLY A 208 7.74 -13.66 14.39
N SER A 209 6.46 -13.96 14.27
CA SER A 209 5.95 -15.31 14.02
C SER A 209 4.74 -15.28 13.07
N GLY A 210 4.24 -16.47 12.72
CA GLY A 210 3.12 -16.59 11.78
C GLY A 210 3.58 -16.78 10.34
N TYR A 211 2.79 -16.30 9.37
CA TYR A 211 3.08 -16.55 7.96
C TYR A 211 2.49 -15.52 7.01
N ALA A 212 3.12 -15.41 5.82
CA ALA A 212 2.53 -14.78 4.65
C ALA A 212 2.65 -15.74 3.47
N LYS A 213 1.52 -16.06 2.81
CA LYS A 213 1.47 -17.09 1.77
C LYS A 213 0.44 -16.81 0.68
N GLY A 214 0.67 -17.41 -0.51
CA GLY A 214 -0.22 -17.24 -1.65
C GLY A 214 -0.17 -15.81 -2.19
N LEU A 215 1.03 -15.25 -2.32
CA LEU A 215 1.27 -13.88 -2.75
C LEU A 215 1.64 -13.86 -4.23
N SER A 216 1.06 -12.98 -5.01
CA SER A 216 1.41 -12.86 -6.42
C SER A 216 1.50 -11.42 -6.89
N PHE A 217 2.56 -11.15 -7.65
CA PHE A 217 2.82 -9.89 -8.33
C PHE A 217 2.91 -10.18 -9.82
N ILE A 218 1.92 -9.72 -10.59
CA ILE A 218 1.76 -10.13 -11.99
C ILE A 218 1.57 -8.90 -12.87
N ASN A 219 2.29 -8.85 -13.99
CA ASN A 219 2.23 -7.75 -14.97
C ASN A 219 2.46 -6.39 -14.32
N VAL A 220 3.64 -6.20 -13.72
CA VAL A 220 4.02 -4.94 -13.09
C VAL A 220 5.09 -4.25 -13.93
N ASN A 221 4.78 -3.05 -14.40
CA ASN A 221 5.72 -2.21 -15.12
C ASN A 221 6.40 -1.22 -14.19
N MET A 222 7.70 -1.06 -14.34
CA MET A 222 8.53 -0.22 -13.47
C MET A 222 9.36 0.78 -14.29
N THR A 223 9.36 2.04 -13.89
CA THR A 223 10.18 3.08 -14.52
C THR A 223 10.98 3.82 -13.46
N ALA A 224 12.31 3.73 -13.54
CA ALA A 224 13.22 4.36 -12.58
C ALA A 224 12.91 3.98 -11.11
N VAL A 225 12.60 2.71 -10.86
CA VAL A 225 12.37 2.18 -9.50
C VAL A 225 13.71 1.80 -8.89
N ARG A 226 14.02 2.27 -7.67
CA ARG A 226 15.33 2.04 -7.06
C ARG A 226 15.58 0.55 -6.76
N ALA A 227 14.65 -0.13 -6.08
CA ALA A 227 14.70 -1.55 -5.74
C ALA A 227 13.44 -2.29 -6.23
N PRO A 228 13.42 -2.83 -7.46
CA PRO A 228 12.21 -3.35 -8.09
C PRO A 228 11.52 -4.52 -7.35
N ILE A 229 12.27 -5.55 -6.96
CA ILE A 229 11.73 -6.73 -6.26
C ILE A 229 12.48 -6.93 -4.95
N VAL A 230 11.76 -6.87 -3.83
CA VAL A 230 12.36 -6.95 -2.49
C VAL A 230 11.59 -7.94 -1.61
N ILE A 231 12.32 -8.93 -1.07
CA ILE A 231 11.96 -9.65 0.15
C ILE A 231 13.01 -9.27 1.20
N ASP A 232 12.56 -8.73 2.32
CA ASP A 232 13.42 -8.36 3.45
C ASP A 232 12.83 -8.91 4.76
N GLN A 233 13.35 -10.06 5.21
CA GLN A 233 12.99 -10.66 6.50
C GLN A 233 13.90 -10.20 7.65
N TYR A 234 14.80 -9.28 7.37
CA TYR A 234 15.67 -8.62 8.35
C TYR A 234 15.30 -7.14 8.52
N TYR A 235 14.06 -6.79 8.20
CA TYR A 235 13.58 -5.40 8.21
C TYR A 235 13.78 -4.74 9.57
N CYS A 236 14.45 -3.57 9.57
CA CYS A 236 14.87 -2.88 10.78
C CYS A 236 15.14 -1.38 10.48
N PRO A 237 14.12 -0.59 10.25
CA PRO A 237 14.27 0.75 9.65
C PRO A 237 14.85 1.81 10.61
N HIS A 238 14.81 1.61 11.90
CA HIS A 238 15.17 2.62 12.91
C HIS A 238 16.33 2.23 13.82
N GLU A 239 16.89 1.03 13.65
CA GLU A 239 17.98 0.52 14.47
C GLU A 239 19.22 0.25 13.62
N THR A 240 20.38 0.63 14.13
CA THR A 240 21.65 0.37 13.44
C THR A 240 22.19 -1.05 13.68
N ASN A 241 21.71 -1.72 14.72
CA ASN A 241 22.11 -3.06 15.12
C ASN A 241 20.87 -3.88 15.50
N CYS A 242 20.20 -4.46 14.50
CA CYS A 242 19.12 -5.40 14.77
C CYS A 242 19.67 -6.74 15.19
N PRO A 243 19.35 -7.21 16.40
CA PRO A 243 19.85 -8.50 16.87
C PRO A 243 19.20 -9.62 16.07
N ASN A 244 20.00 -10.64 15.72
CA ASN A 244 19.47 -11.88 15.19
C ASN A 244 18.51 -12.52 16.20
N LYS A 245 17.33 -12.93 15.72
CA LYS A 245 16.31 -13.60 16.52
C LYS A 245 16.12 -15.03 16.04
N SER A 246 15.63 -15.87 16.93
CA SER A 246 15.40 -17.30 16.67
C SER A 246 14.05 -17.60 15.98
N THR A 247 13.26 -16.58 15.66
CA THR A 247 11.98 -16.72 14.97
C THR A 247 11.82 -15.66 13.88
N ALA A 248 11.04 -15.96 12.87
CA ALA A 248 10.65 -15.04 11.81
C ALA A 248 9.28 -15.42 11.25
N VAL A 249 8.64 -14.52 10.53
CA VAL A 249 7.39 -14.79 9.80
C VAL A 249 7.71 -15.67 8.60
N GLN A 250 7.06 -16.83 8.46
CA GLN A 250 7.29 -17.76 7.35
C GLN A 250 6.72 -17.19 6.04
N LEU A 251 7.54 -17.11 5.00
CA LEU A 251 7.09 -16.75 3.65
C LEU A 251 7.02 -17.99 2.76
N SER A 252 5.87 -18.18 2.09
CA SER A 252 5.70 -19.30 1.16
C SER A 252 4.76 -18.96 0.01
N ASP A 253 4.91 -19.68 -1.11
CA ASP A 253 4.07 -19.53 -2.30
C ASP A 253 4.00 -18.08 -2.81
N VAL A 254 5.18 -17.52 -3.14
CA VAL A 254 5.30 -16.16 -3.68
C VAL A 254 5.65 -16.21 -5.15
N LYS A 255 4.86 -15.52 -5.97
CA LYS A 255 5.01 -15.51 -7.43
C LYS A 255 5.27 -14.10 -7.95
N TYR A 256 6.28 -13.98 -8.81
CA TYR A 256 6.61 -12.79 -9.59
C TYR A 256 6.56 -13.18 -11.07
N VAL A 257 5.61 -12.60 -11.82
CA VAL A 257 5.38 -12.96 -13.23
C VAL A 257 5.17 -11.72 -14.08
N GLY A 258 5.89 -11.60 -15.19
CA GLY A 258 5.74 -10.45 -16.09
C GLY A 258 6.10 -9.13 -15.43
N ILE A 259 7.25 -9.07 -14.75
CA ILE A 259 7.72 -7.81 -14.13
C ILE A 259 8.82 -7.22 -15.00
N HIS A 260 8.53 -6.07 -15.58
CA HIS A 260 9.41 -5.45 -16.57
C HIS A 260 9.71 -3.99 -16.21
N GLY A 261 10.87 -3.51 -16.65
CA GLY A 261 11.17 -2.09 -16.60
C GLY A 261 12.58 -1.72 -16.16
N THR A 262 12.73 -0.50 -15.65
CA THR A 262 14.01 0.11 -15.35
C THR A 262 14.18 0.44 -13.87
N SER A 263 15.42 0.32 -13.40
CA SER A 263 15.85 0.75 -12.07
C SER A 263 16.78 1.96 -12.16
N THR A 264 16.98 2.68 -11.05
CA THR A 264 18.02 3.73 -10.93
C THR A 264 19.44 3.15 -10.89
N GLY A 265 19.60 1.86 -10.61
CA GLY A 265 20.89 1.16 -10.61
C GLY A 265 21.74 1.28 -9.36
N GLU A 266 21.20 1.78 -8.26
CA GLU A 266 21.93 2.03 -7.02
C GLU A 266 22.04 0.78 -6.11
N VAL A 267 21.09 -0.13 -6.23
CA VAL A 267 20.98 -1.33 -5.39
C VAL A 267 20.58 -2.54 -6.24
N PRO A 268 20.67 -3.78 -5.71
CA PRO A 268 20.20 -4.97 -6.44
C PRO A 268 18.74 -4.81 -6.94
N LEU A 269 18.52 -5.14 -8.21
CA LEU A 269 17.19 -5.11 -8.83
C LEU A 269 16.25 -6.16 -8.23
N ILE A 270 16.85 -7.27 -7.80
CA ILE A 270 16.16 -8.37 -7.12
C ILE A 270 16.91 -8.62 -5.82
N ASN A 271 16.24 -8.43 -4.70
CA ASN A 271 16.77 -8.64 -3.36
C ASN A 271 15.89 -9.65 -2.61
N LEU A 272 16.37 -10.87 -2.41
CA LEU A 272 15.69 -11.95 -1.70
C LEU A 272 16.43 -12.25 -0.39
N ALA A 273 16.33 -11.35 0.58
CA ALA A 273 16.90 -11.50 1.92
C ALA A 273 15.93 -12.30 2.81
N CYS A 274 15.88 -13.62 2.59
CA CYS A 274 15.07 -14.53 3.40
C CYS A 274 15.82 -14.94 4.68
N SER A 275 15.06 -15.13 5.76
CA SER A 275 15.59 -15.50 7.08
C SER A 275 16.22 -16.89 7.08
N ASP A 276 17.32 -17.04 7.80
CA ASP A 276 17.98 -18.33 8.06
C ASP A 276 17.14 -19.25 8.95
N VAL A 277 16.35 -18.69 9.86
CA VAL A 277 15.46 -19.45 10.77
C VAL A 277 14.08 -19.76 10.17
N ALA A 278 13.66 -19.00 9.14
CA ALA A 278 12.43 -19.25 8.40
C ALA A 278 12.65 -18.99 6.89
N PRO A 279 13.37 -19.84 6.20
CA PRO A 279 13.66 -19.68 4.78
C PRO A 279 12.39 -19.53 3.94
N CYS A 280 12.44 -18.66 2.93
CA CYS A 280 11.34 -18.55 1.98
C CYS A 280 11.21 -19.84 1.15
N THR A 281 9.98 -20.26 0.89
CA THR A 281 9.70 -21.48 0.12
C THR A 281 8.67 -21.24 -0.97
N GLY A 282 8.75 -22.02 -2.06
CA GLY A 282 7.79 -21.92 -3.15
C GLY A 282 7.86 -20.60 -3.92
N LEU A 283 9.04 -19.99 -4.01
CA LEU A 283 9.24 -18.79 -4.81
C LEU A 283 9.21 -19.16 -6.30
N ILE A 284 8.48 -18.40 -7.08
CA ILE A 284 8.44 -18.55 -8.54
C ILE A 284 8.70 -17.20 -9.17
N MET A 285 9.70 -17.15 -10.07
CA MET A 285 9.93 -16.02 -10.95
C MET A 285 9.79 -16.46 -12.40
N SER A 286 9.02 -15.69 -13.19
CA SER A 286 8.82 -16.00 -14.60
C SER A 286 8.62 -14.72 -15.40
N ASP A 287 9.23 -14.63 -16.56
CA ASP A 287 9.13 -13.46 -17.42
C ASP A 287 9.49 -12.15 -16.69
N ILE A 288 10.70 -12.12 -16.15
CA ILE A 288 11.25 -10.93 -15.48
C ILE A 288 12.27 -10.28 -16.39
N HIS A 289 12.10 -8.97 -16.63
CA HIS A 289 13.04 -8.20 -17.44
C HIS A 289 13.28 -6.82 -16.80
N LEU A 290 14.31 -6.75 -15.97
CA LEU A 290 14.68 -5.53 -15.25
C LEU A 290 16.05 -5.03 -15.71
N GLU A 291 16.10 -3.77 -16.08
CA GLU A 291 17.30 -3.11 -16.59
C GLU A 291 17.78 -1.98 -15.66
N THR A 292 19.04 -1.64 -15.78
CA THR A 292 19.64 -0.50 -15.08
C THR A 292 20.46 0.34 -16.08
N PRO A 293 20.49 1.67 -15.92
CA PRO A 293 21.33 2.52 -16.74
C PRO A 293 22.84 2.27 -16.52
N SER A 294 23.23 1.65 -15.41
CA SER A 294 24.63 1.31 -15.13
C SER A 294 25.07 0.11 -15.95
N THR A 295 25.79 0.36 -17.01
CA THR A 295 26.32 -0.69 -17.93
C THR A 295 27.64 -1.29 -17.48
N ILE A 296 28.40 -0.62 -16.61
CA ILE A 296 29.77 -1.04 -16.26
C ILE A 296 29.78 -2.04 -15.10
N TYR A 297 28.98 -1.83 -14.07
CA TYR A 297 28.86 -2.74 -12.92
C TYR A 297 27.40 -2.75 -12.41
N PRO A 298 26.49 -3.46 -13.09
CA PRO A 298 25.12 -3.56 -12.61
C PRO A 298 25.10 -4.27 -11.25
N PRO A 299 24.33 -3.79 -10.27
CA PRO A 299 24.19 -4.46 -8.99
C PRO A 299 23.67 -5.88 -9.19
N LYS A 300 24.42 -6.86 -8.69
CA LYS A 300 24.00 -8.28 -8.79
C LYS A 300 22.78 -8.55 -7.92
N PRO A 301 21.87 -9.42 -8.35
CA PRO A 301 20.80 -9.91 -7.50
C PRO A 301 21.35 -10.47 -6.18
N TYR A 302 20.70 -10.09 -5.08
CA TYR A 302 21.00 -10.65 -3.77
C TYR A 302 20.01 -11.78 -3.46
N CYS A 303 20.52 -12.87 -2.90
CA CYS A 303 19.72 -14.05 -2.66
C CYS A 303 20.28 -14.83 -1.47
N SER A 304 19.49 -14.98 -0.42
CA SER A 304 19.83 -15.75 0.80
C SER A 304 18.61 -16.51 1.30
N ASN A 305 18.77 -17.78 1.61
CA ASN A 305 17.74 -18.68 2.16
C ASN A 305 16.41 -18.67 1.39
N ALA A 306 16.45 -18.39 0.11
CA ALA A 306 15.31 -18.32 -0.79
C ALA A 306 15.24 -19.62 -1.62
N ASN A 307 14.14 -20.36 -1.47
CA ASN A 307 13.94 -21.64 -2.15
C ASN A 307 12.78 -21.53 -3.15
N GLY A 308 13.06 -21.89 -4.39
CA GLY A 308 12.07 -21.79 -5.46
C GLY A 308 12.69 -22.09 -6.83
N ARG A 309 12.08 -21.54 -7.86
CA ARG A 309 12.55 -21.74 -9.24
C ARG A 309 12.30 -20.52 -10.11
N SER A 310 13.19 -20.34 -11.08
CA SER A 310 13.02 -19.46 -12.23
C SER A 310 12.44 -20.26 -13.40
N ILE A 311 11.49 -19.70 -14.13
CA ILE A 311 10.83 -20.32 -15.28
C ILE A 311 10.94 -19.38 -16.47
N GLY A 312 11.49 -19.85 -17.58
CA GLY A 312 11.64 -19.01 -18.77
C GLY A 312 12.70 -17.92 -18.60
N SER A 313 12.41 -16.72 -19.08
CA SER A 313 13.35 -15.60 -19.04
C SER A 313 13.27 -14.86 -17.69
N VAL A 314 14.42 -14.77 -16.99
CA VAL A 314 14.56 -13.97 -15.75
C VAL A 314 15.88 -13.19 -15.86
N ILE A 315 15.76 -11.88 -16.05
CA ILE A 315 16.89 -10.94 -16.22
C ILE A 315 16.76 -9.83 -15.17
N PRO A 316 17.77 -9.64 -14.30
CA PRO A 316 18.97 -10.46 -14.13
C PRO A 316 18.66 -11.84 -13.52
N SER A 317 19.50 -12.83 -13.85
CA SER A 317 19.32 -14.19 -13.30
C SER A 317 19.52 -14.24 -11.80
N VAL A 318 18.69 -15.02 -11.09
CA VAL A 318 18.73 -15.17 -9.64
C VAL A 318 19.37 -16.50 -9.25
N PRO A 319 20.60 -16.51 -8.73
CA PRO A 319 21.39 -17.74 -8.60
C PRO A 319 20.81 -18.81 -7.68
N CYS A 320 19.97 -18.44 -6.71
CA CYS A 320 19.36 -19.38 -5.76
C CYS A 320 18.02 -19.97 -6.23
N LEU A 321 17.50 -19.52 -7.35
CA LEU A 321 16.26 -20.02 -7.93
C LEU A 321 16.58 -20.82 -9.19
N SER A 322 16.92 -22.07 -9.03
CA SER A 322 17.34 -22.99 -10.10
C SER A 322 16.19 -23.87 -10.59
#